data_9ec8b32a6a6d6f0cf353b92c63c848e8
#
_entry.id   9ec8b32a6a6d6f0cf353b92c63c848e8
#
_cell.length_a   1.000
_cell.length_b   1.000
_cell.length_c   1.000
_cell.angle_alpha   90.00
_cell.angle_beta   90.00
_cell.angle_gamma   90.00
#
_symmetry.space_group_name_H-M   'P 1'
#
loop_
_entity.id
_entity.type
_entity.pdbx_description
1 polymer ?
#
loop_
_entity_poly.entity_id
_entity_poly.type
_entity_poly.pdbx_seq_one_letter_code
_entity_poly.pdbx_strand_id
1 'polypeptide(L)'
;MEEAKKKIQSLIEKYEQVLNSGKIGDYSEQETKNAFITPLFEALGWDISNKDEVSAEESQKSGGRVDYGFYLNGRLVFYLEAKPLKADLEREDFAKQAIRYSWNKGVDYAVLTDFEGLKVFNSQIIEGALMDRRIFEINYKDYINNFERLWLLSKESFQNGLLDKYADEHSKRLKKIPINEKLDKDIQECRKLLTESFRMWNTKEDIDLIDEGAQKLLDRLVFLRVAEDRGIEPHTLKELSRDLGSQREKNKKDVYQALTSKFRELDDIYNSNLFSEHPFEKWEEHNQSTEEIIEILYGKPGYYDYDFSAIPSDVLGGVYENYLGHRLEKSKKGTAVSKDAKKRKEQGIYYTPTFIVDYIVKNALSPILDKCFISALFCHTFSSCQAA
;
A
#
# COMPACT_ATOMS: atom_id res chain seq x y z
N MET A 1 -16.99 24.53 15.82
CA MET A 1 -15.65 25.07 16.14
C MET A 1 -15.48 25.49 17.60
N GLU A 2 -16.32 26.33 18.20
CA GLU A 2 -16.15 26.79 19.60
C GLU A 2 -16.25 25.66 20.64
N GLU A 3 -17.13 24.69 20.45
CA GLU A 3 -17.22 23.52 21.31
C GLU A 3 -15.96 22.65 21.21
N ALA A 4 -15.43 22.47 20.00
CA ALA A 4 -14.19 21.74 19.73
C ALA A 4 -13.01 22.41 20.46
N LYS A 5 -12.89 23.75 20.39
CA LYS A 5 -11.84 24.49 21.11
C LYS A 5 -11.91 24.24 22.61
N LYS A 6 -13.11 24.25 23.21
CA LYS A 6 -13.28 23.98 24.64
C LYS A 6 -12.83 22.55 25.02
N LYS A 7 -13.22 21.55 24.23
CA LYS A 7 -12.80 20.15 24.45
C LYS A 7 -11.27 20.01 24.36
N ILE A 8 -10.65 20.62 23.32
CA ILE A 8 -9.21 20.59 23.14
C ILE A 8 -8.48 21.34 24.25
N GLN A 9 -8.99 22.48 24.71
CA GLN A 9 -8.45 23.20 25.86
C GLN A 9 -8.43 22.31 27.11
N SER A 10 -9.50 21.57 27.38
CA SER A 10 -9.56 20.63 28.52
C SER A 10 -8.55 19.48 28.37
N LEU A 11 -8.28 19.01 27.14
CA LEU A 11 -7.24 18.01 26.90
C LEU A 11 -5.84 18.57 27.14
N ILE A 12 -5.58 19.82 26.77
CA ILE A 12 -4.31 20.51 27.04
C ILE A 12 -4.10 20.62 28.55
N GLU A 13 -5.10 21.06 29.29
CA GLU A 13 -5.04 21.17 30.75
C GLU A 13 -4.76 19.82 31.42
N LYS A 14 -5.42 18.75 30.94
CA LYS A 14 -5.15 17.38 31.40
C LYS A 14 -3.71 16.96 31.11
N TYR A 15 -3.20 17.24 29.90
CA TYR A 15 -1.83 16.93 29.52
C TYR A 15 -0.82 17.66 30.40
N GLU A 16 -1.03 18.95 30.67
CA GLU A 16 -0.18 19.75 31.53
C GLU A 16 -0.17 19.24 33.00
N GLN A 17 -1.31 18.76 33.49
CA GLN A 17 -1.38 18.09 34.78
C GLN A 17 -0.52 16.83 34.84
N VAL A 18 -0.59 15.99 33.81
CA VAL A 18 0.24 14.77 33.66
C VAL A 18 1.72 15.14 33.58
N LEU A 19 2.06 16.15 32.78
CA LEU A 19 3.41 16.67 32.65
C LEU A 19 3.98 17.15 34.01
N ASN A 20 3.22 17.97 34.73
CA ASN A 20 3.61 18.54 36.03
C ASN A 20 3.70 17.49 37.14
N SER A 21 2.94 16.39 37.03
CA SER A 21 2.99 15.29 38.01
C SER A 21 4.22 14.38 37.83
N GLY A 22 5.00 14.55 36.78
CA GLY A 22 6.15 13.70 36.44
C GLY A 22 5.78 12.29 35.91
N LYS A 23 4.49 12.00 35.72
CA LYS A 23 3.97 10.69 35.31
C LYS A 23 3.90 10.47 33.79
N ILE A 24 4.46 11.39 33.02
CA ILE A 24 4.34 11.34 31.56
C ILE A 24 5.01 10.10 30.96
N GLY A 25 6.10 9.61 31.56
CA GLY A 25 6.80 8.40 31.17
C GLY A 25 6.06 7.10 31.46
N ASP A 26 4.98 7.16 32.24
CA ASP A 26 4.15 6.00 32.59
C ASP A 26 3.12 5.70 31.49
N TYR A 27 2.92 6.65 30.54
CA TYR A 27 1.95 6.49 29.46
C TYR A 27 2.51 5.63 28.34
N SER A 28 2.03 4.41 28.23
CA SER A 28 2.20 3.57 27.05
C SER A 28 1.54 4.21 25.82
N GLU A 29 1.88 3.72 24.65
CA GLU A 29 1.24 4.15 23.39
C GLU A 29 -0.28 3.98 23.43
N GLN A 30 -0.78 2.84 23.95
CA GLN A 30 -2.21 2.59 24.06
C GLN A 30 -2.89 3.56 25.04
N GLU A 31 -2.25 3.89 26.15
CA GLU A 31 -2.78 4.88 27.10
C GLU A 31 -2.76 6.29 26.51
N THR A 32 -1.73 6.64 25.74
CA THR A 32 -1.67 7.91 24.98
C THR A 32 -2.81 8.00 23.98
N LYS A 33 -3.06 6.93 23.20
CA LYS A 33 -4.18 6.84 22.27
C LYS A 33 -5.51 7.11 22.96
N ASN A 34 -5.79 6.37 24.03
CA ASN A 34 -7.07 6.45 24.76
C ASN A 34 -7.26 7.77 25.51
N ALA A 35 -6.20 8.30 26.12
CA ALA A 35 -6.29 9.45 27.00
C ALA A 35 -6.27 10.80 26.28
N PHE A 36 -5.64 10.87 25.11
CA PHE A 36 -5.33 12.14 24.44
C PHE A 36 -5.63 12.13 22.95
N ILE A 37 -5.16 11.13 22.19
CA ILE A 37 -5.26 11.15 20.72
C ILE A 37 -6.71 10.92 20.28
N THR A 38 -7.35 9.86 20.75
CA THR A 38 -8.76 9.56 20.46
C THR A 38 -9.67 10.74 20.81
N PRO A 39 -9.62 11.31 22.04
CA PRO A 39 -10.43 12.48 22.39
C PRO A 39 -10.13 13.74 21.56
N LEU A 40 -8.88 13.91 21.07
CA LEU A 40 -8.54 15.01 20.17
C LEU A 40 -9.29 14.88 18.85
N PHE A 41 -9.29 13.68 18.24
CA PHE A 41 -9.98 13.46 16.96
C PHE A 41 -11.51 13.44 17.13
N GLU A 42 -12.03 12.99 18.28
CA GLU A 42 -13.46 13.18 18.61
C GLU A 42 -13.84 14.66 18.68
N ALA A 43 -12.99 15.50 19.28
CA ALA A 43 -13.19 16.95 19.30
C ALA A 43 -13.14 17.58 17.89
N LEU A 44 -12.38 16.97 16.96
CA LEU A 44 -12.33 17.36 15.55
C LEU A 44 -13.49 16.79 14.72
N GLY A 45 -14.46 16.12 15.36
CA GLY A 45 -15.74 15.71 14.75
C GLY A 45 -15.75 14.31 14.15
N TRP A 46 -14.75 13.48 14.44
CA TRP A 46 -14.71 12.08 14.03
C TRP A 46 -15.41 11.18 15.07
N ASP A 47 -16.23 10.25 14.60
CA ASP A 47 -16.84 9.23 15.46
C ASP A 47 -15.92 8.00 15.58
N ILE A 48 -15.09 7.99 16.64
CA ILE A 48 -14.14 6.91 16.90
C ILE A 48 -14.83 5.58 17.21
N SER A 49 -16.08 5.61 17.66
CA SER A 49 -16.85 4.40 17.96
C SER A 49 -17.41 3.72 16.70
N ASN A 50 -17.51 4.46 15.61
CA ASN A 50 -18.00 3.98 14.32
C ASN A 50 -16.84 3.44 13.46
N LYS A 51 -16.77 2.12 13.30
CA LYS A 51 -15.73 1.45 12.51
C LYS A 51 -15.73 1.80 11.03
N ASP A 52 -16.87 2.26 10.49
CA ASP A 52 -16.98 2.72 9.10
C ASP A 52 -16.38 4.13 8.93
N GLU A 53 -16.10 4.82 10.02
CA GLU A 53 -15.51 6.15 10.05
C GLU A 53 -14.08 6.16 10.57
N VAL A 54 -13.80 5.41 11.64
CA VAL A 54 -12.44 5.27 12.17
C VAL A 54 -12.16 3.80 12.47
N SER A 55 -11.27 3.23 11.70
CA SER A 55 -10.78 1.85 11.89
C SER A 55 -9.54 1.87 12.76
N ALA A 56 -9.57 1.16 13.89
CA ALA A 56 -8.42 0.98 14.75
C ALA A 56 -7.62 -0.27 14.32
N GLU A 57 -6.30 -0.18 14.36
CA GLU A 57 -5.37 -1.28 14.11
C GLU A 57 -5.64 -2.08 12.82
N GLU A 58 -5.45 -1.47 11.66
CA GLU A 58 -5.35 -2.25 10.42
C GLU A 58 -4.05 -3.06 10.41
N SER A 59 -4.13 -4.30 10.94
CA SER A 59 -2.98 -5.20 10.91
C SER A 59 -2.77 -5.74 9.50
N GLN A 60 -1.56 -5.60 8.99
CA GLN A 60 -1.13 -6.27 7.77
C GLN A 60 -0.29 -7.49 8.10
N LYS A 61 -0.44 -8.55 7.32
CA LYS A 61 0.33 -9.79 7.48
C LYS A 61 1.83 -9.61 7.25
N SER A 62 2.23 -8.53 6.58
CA SER A 62 3.62 -8.17 6.29
C SER A 62 4.40 -7.51 7.44
N GLY A 63 3.79 -7.41 8.63
CA GLY A 63 4.52 -7.03 9.85
C GLY A 63 4.49 -5.54 10.21
N GLY A 64 3.58 -4.75 9.62
CA GLY A 64 3.33 -3.38 10.02
C GLY A 64 1.87 -3.15 10.44
N ARG A 65 1.63 -2.32 11.42
CA ARG A 65 0.31 -1.88 11.86
C ARG A 65 0.25 -0.37 11.73
N VAL A 66 -0.87 0.14 11.23
CA VAL A 66 -1.26 1.54 11.37
C VAL A 66 -2.24 1.64 12.50
N ASP A 67 -2.11 2.66 13.33
CA ASP A 67 -2.94 2.77 14.50
C ASP A 67 -4.38 3.10 14.18
N TYR A 68 -4.62 4.03 13.24
CA TYR A 68 -5.96 4.41 12.82
C TYR A 68 -6.03 4.78 11.35
N GLY A 69 -7.06 4.27 10.67
CA GLY A 69 -7.50 4.75 9.35
C GLY A 69 -8.76 5.60 9.50
N PHE A 70 -8.79 6.78 8.88
CA PHE A 70 -9.94 7.68 8.90
C PHE A 70 -10.66 7.67 7.56
N TYR A 71 -11.97 7.44 7.60
CA TYR A 71 -12.79 7.23 6.41
C TYR A 71 -13.89 8.29 6.30
N LEU A 72 -14.13 8.75 5.08
CA LEU A 72 -15.22 9.63 4.75
C LEU A 72 -16.06 8.99 3.63
N ASN A 73 -17.33 8.67 3.93
CA ASN A 73 -18.22 7.99 2.99
C ASN A 73 -17.62 6.68 2.41
N GLY A 74 -16.97 5.89 3.26
CA GLY A 74 -16.33 4.63 2.87
C GLY A 74 -14.97 4.79 2.16
N ARG A 75 -14.51 6.03 1.92
CA ARG A 75 -13.19 6.31 1.34
C ARG A 75 -12.20 6.66 2.45
N LEU A 76 -11.08 5.97 2.49
CA LEU A 76 -9.95 6.29 3.37
C LEU A 76 -9.37 7.65 2.97
N VAL A 77 -9.23 8.56 3.92
CA VAL A 77 -8.76 9.94 3.68
C VAL A 77 -7.38 10.23 4.28
N PHE A 78 -7.04 9.61 5.40
CA PHE A 78 -5.68 9.63 5.94
C PHE A 78 -5.47 8.49 6.92
N TYR A 79 -4.19 8.16 7.12
CA TYR A 79 -3.74 7.31 8.22
C TYR A 79 -3.10 8.13 9.33
N LEU A 80 -3.30 7.68 10.55
CA LEU A 80 -2.69 8.23 11.75
C LEU A 80 -1.80 7.17 12.40
N GLU A 81 -0.56 7.55 12.63
CA GLU A 81 0.42 6.83 13.43
C GLU A 81 0.57 7.54 14.78
N ALA A 82 0.26 6.85 15.85
CA ALA A 82 0.36 7.35 17.22
C ALA A 82 1.69 6.92 17.84
N LYS A 83 2.20 7.73 18.75
CA LYS A 83 3.38 7.40 19.56
C LYS A 83 3.10 7.67 21.03
N PRO A 84 3.85 7.04 21.96
CA PRO A 84 3.77 7.37 23.37
C PRO A 84 4.06 8.85 23.62
N LEU A 85 3.50 9.43 24.69
CA LEU A 85 3.77 10.82 25.07
C LEU A 85 5.28 11.10 25.11
N LYS A 86 5.70 12.27 24.60
CA LYS A 86 7.10 12.70 24.48
C LYS A 86 7.99 11.79 23.63
N ALA A 87 7.42 11.04 22.70
CA ALA A 87 8.23 10.39 21.70
C ALA A 87 9.01 11.43 20.88
N ASP A 88 10.22 11.08 20.49
CA ASP A 88 10.99 11.92 19.56
C ASP A 88 10.41 11.82 18.14
N LEU A 89 9.45 12.70 17.84
CA LEU A 89 8.81 12.76 16.52
C LEU A 89 9.73 13.28 15.41
N GLU A 90 10.98 13.67 15.72
CA GLU A 90 12.00 14.00 14.70
C GLU A 90 12.64 12.72 14.12
N ARG A 91 12.42 11.57 14.74
CA ARG A 91 12.87 10.29 14.19
C ARG A 91 12.24 10.03 12.85
N GLU A 92 13.09 9.94 11.84
CA GLU A 92 12.65 9.73 10.45
C GLU A 92 11.91 8.40 10.22
N ASP A 93 12.23 7.35 10.99
CA ASP A 93 11.60 6.04 10.86
C ASP A 93 10.10 6.08 11.16
N PHE A 94 9.64 6.91 12.12
CA PHE A 94 8.23 7.08 12.42
C PHE A 94 7.47 7.74 11.26
N ALA A 95 8.02 8.82 10.72
CA ALA A 95 7.40 9.51 9.59
C ALA A 95 7.45 8.65 8.32
N LYS A 96 8.55 7.95 8.06
CA LYS A 96 8.68 7.01 6.95
C LYS A 96 7.64 5.89 7.03
N GLN A 97 7.39 5.36 8.22
CA GLN A 97 6.37 4.35 8.45
C GLN A 97 4.98 4.88 8.07
N ALA A 98 4.56 6.01 8.63
CA ALA A 98 3.25 6.60 8.36
C ALA A 98 3.04 6.94 6.87
N ILE A 99 4.06 7.55 6.22
CA ILE A 99 4.00 7.91 4.80
C ILE A 99 3.93 6.66 3.92
N ARG A 100 4.75 5.64 4.18
CA ARG A 100 4.78 4.40 3.43
C ARG A 100 3.41 3.71 3.41
N TYR A 101 2.76 3.61 4.57
CA TYR A 101 1.43 3.03 4.65
C TYR A 101 0.40 3.81 3.84
N SER A 102 0.35 5.12 4.05
CA SER A 102 -0.58 5.97 3.32
C SER A 102 -0.37 5.87 1.80
N TRP A 103 0.88 5.89 1.36
CA TRP A 103 1.21 5.79 -0.06
C TRP A 103 0.78 4.45 -0.68
N ASN A 104 1.10 3.32 -0.04
CA ASN A 104 0.74 1.99 -0.53
C ASN A 104 -0.78 1.77 -0.61
N LYS A 105 -1.54 2.46 0.24
CA LYS A 105 -3.01 2.46 0.20
C LYS A 105 -3.61 3.49 -0.77
N GLY A 106 -2.78 4.27 -1.45
CA GLY A 106 -3.21 5.32 -2.37
C GLY A 106 -3.85 6.52 -1.67
N VAL A 107 -3.49 6.77 -0.41
CA VAL A 107 -4.03 7.86 0.42
C VAL A 107 -3.09 9.05 0.40
N ASP A 108 -3.64 10.25 0.30
CA ASP A 108 -2.85 11.48 0.10
C ASP A 108 -2.12 11.93 1.36
N TYR A 109 -2.64 11.62 2.56
CA TYR A 109 -2.15 12.17 3.81
C TYR A 109 -1.77 11.11 4.82
N ALA A 110 -0.67 11.39 5.54
CA ALA A 110 -0.23 10.66 6.72
C ALA A 110 -0.13 11.63 7.90
N VAL A 111 -0.61 11.22 9.06
CA VAL A 111 -0.53 11.99 10.31
C VAL A 111 0.30 11.21 11.31
N LEU A 112 1.26 11.88 11.94
CA LEU A 112 2.10 11.35 13.02
C LEU A 112 1.89 12.21 14.26
N THR A 113 1.58 11.61 15.41
CA THR A 113 1.35 12.37 16.65
C THR A 113 1.63 11.55 17.90
N ASP A 114 2.11 12.24 18.96
CA ASP A 114 2.16 11.78 20.33
C ASP A 114 1.27 12.66 21.25
N PHE A 115 0.36 13.45 20.67
CA PHE A 115 -0.41 14.53 21.27
C PHE A 115 0.40 15.80 21.53
N GLU A 116 1.63 15.74 22.06
CA GLU A 116 2.46 16.93 22.26
C GLU A 116 2.80 17.61 20.94
N GLY A 117 3.15 16.80 19.93
CA GLY A 117 3.39 17.21 18.57
C GLY A 117 2.43 16.50 17.60
N LEU A 118 2.12 17.19 16.51
CA LEU A 118 1.34 16.65 15.42
C LEU A 118 1.96 17.10 14.10
N LYS A 119 2.28 16.13 13.24
CA LYS A 119 2.88 16.36 11.92
C LYS A 119 2.00 15.75 10.83
N VAL A 120 1.77 16.51 9.77
CA VAL A 120 0.99 16.09 8.60
C VAL A 120 1.87 16.07 7.37
N PHE A 121 1.86 14.94 6.66
CA PHE A 121 2.68 14.71 5.48
C PHE A 121 1.82 14.44 4.24
N ASN A 122 2.32 14.87 3.09
CA ASN A 122 1.80 14.42 1.80
C ASN A 122 2.51 13.11 1.44
N SER A 123 1.77 12.01 1.41
CA SER A 123 2.30 10.68 1.13
C SER A 123 2.60 10.46 -0.36
N GLN A 124 1.98 11.23 -1.27
CA GLN A 124 2.18 11.11 -2.71
C GLN A 124 3.52 11.70 -3.18
N ILE A 125 4.24 12.41 -2.32
CA ILE A 125 5.58 12.91 -2.61
C ILE A 125 6.59 11.84 -2.22
N ILE A 126 7.13 11.12 -3.20
CA ILE A 126 8.07 10.00 -2.98
C ILE A 126 9.53 10.37 -3.18
N GLU A 127 9.82 11.58 -3.67
CA GLU A 127 11.17 12.11 -3.92
C GLU A 127 11.48 13.26 -2.97
N GLY A 128 12.77 13.60 -2.81
CA GLY A 128 13.22 14.69 -1.95
C GLY A 128 13.38 14.27 -0.48
N ALA A 129 13.75 15.24 0.36
CA ALA A 129 13.92 15.02 1.79
C ALA A 129 12.56 14.80 2.49
N LEU A 130 12.56 14.08 3.60
CA LEU A 130 11.35 13.83 4.38
C LEU A 130 10.64 15.12 4.81
N MET A 131 11.43 16.14 5.19
CA MET A 131 10.91 17.46 5.57
C MET A 131 10.16 18.17 4.44
N ASP A 132 10.52 17.87 3.18
CA ASP A 132 9.86 18.46 2.01
C ASP A 132 8.45 17.89 1.77
N ARG A 133 8.16 16.75 2.36
CA ARG A 133 6.84 16.07 2.32
C ARG A 133 5.90 16.57 3.40
N ARG A 134 6.43 17.26 4.43
CA ARG A 134 5.64 17.79 5.54
C ARG A 134 4.83 19.00 5.08
N ILE A 135 3.51 18.91 5.24
CA ILE A 135 2.57 20.00 4.93
C ILE A 135 2.60 21.03 6.06
N PHE A 136 2.45 20.55 7.30
CA PHE A 136 2.59 21.36 8.49
C PHE A 136 2.91 20.52 9.73
N GLU A 137 3.33 21.20 10.77
CA GLU A 137 3.39 20.67 12.12
C GLU A 137 2.77 21.67 13.09
N ILE A 138 2.30 21.18 14.22
CA ILE A 138 1.74 21.99 15.30
C ILE A 138 2.03 21.33 16.65
N ASN A 139 2.42 22.13 17.65
CA ASN A 139 2.61 21.67 19.03
C ASN A 139 1.34 21.93 19.85
N TYR A 140 1.10 21.15 20.92
CA TYR A 140 -0.08 21.31 21.77
C TYR A 140 -0.28 22.71 22.32
N LYS A 141 0.82 23.44 22.58
CA LYS A 141 0.82 24.83 23.05
C LYS A 141 0.15 25.78 22.05
N ASP A 142 0.16 25.42 20.80
CA ASP A 142 -0.38 26.21 19.69
C ASP A 142 -1.75 25.69 19.20
N TYR A 143 -2.29 24.59 19.77
CA TYR A 143 -3.56 24.02 19.31
C TYR A 143 -4.73 25.01 19.35
N ILE A 144 -4.74 25.92 20.34
CA ILE A 144 -5.79 26.95 20.44
C ILE A 144 -5.43 28.18 19.62
N ASN A 145 -4.18 28.65 19.68
CA ASN A 145 -3.75 29.85 18.99
C ASN A 145 -3.73 29.68 17.45
N ASN A 146 -3.39 28.50 16.99
CA ASN A 146 -3.39 28.11 15.57
C ASN A 146 -4.50 27.07 15.29
N PHE A 147 -5.66 27.24 15.90
CA PHE A 147 -6.76 26.29 15.82
C PHE A 147 -7.19 25.99 14.37
N GLU A 148 -7.19 26.98 13.50
CA GLU A 148 -7.55 26.81 12.09
C GLU A 148 -6.65 25.79 11.38
N ARG A 149 -5.35 25.73 11.74
CA ARG A 149 -4.43 24.72 11.23
C ARG A 149 -4.75 23.32 11.76
N LEU A 150 -5.03 23.19 13.06
CA LEU A 150 -5.47 21.94 13.65
C LEU A 150 -6.81 21.47 13.07
N TRP A 151 -7.72 22.44 12.81
CA TRP A 151 -9.03 22.18 12.23
C TRP A 151 -8.99 21.59 10.81
N LEU A 152 -7.87 21.74 10.08
CA LEU A 152 -7.67 21.07 8.79
C LEU A 152 -7.79 19.55 8.89
N LEU A 153 -7.58 18.96 10.07
CA LEU A 153 -7.76 17.53 10.33
C LEU A 153 -9.18 17.16 10.79
N SER A 154 -10.09 18.12 10.87
CA SER A 154 -11.48 17.84 11.22
C SER A 154 -12.21 17.13 10.08
N LYS A 155 -13.23 16.34 10.43
CA LYS A 155 -14.13 15.70 9.48
C LYS A 155 -14.74 16.70 8.51
N GLU A 156 -15.19 17.87 9.03
CA GLU A 156 -15.74 18.97 8.22
C GLU A 156 -14.74 19.49 7.19
N SER A 157 -13.46 19.64 7.57
CA SER A 157 -12.42 20.10 6.66
C SER A 157 -12.17 19.13 5.50
N PHE A 158 -12.16 17.82 5.77
CA PHE A 158 -12.07 16.81 4.72
C PHE A 158 -13.30 16.81 3.80
N GLN A 159 -14.52 16.98 4.36
CA GLN A 159 -15.73 17.10 3.55
C GLN A 159 -15.70 18.27 2.57
N ASN A 160 -15.02 19.36 2.95
CA ASN A 160 -14.93 20.60 2.17
C ASN A 160 -13.60 20.74 1.38
N GLY A 161 -12.71 19.74 1.42
CA GLY A 161 -11.41 19.77 0.72
C GLY A 161 -10.47 20.89 1.19
N LEU A 162 -10.57 21.30 2.48
CA LEU A 162 -9.77 22.41 3.01
C LEU A 162 -8.29 22.05 3.17
N LEU A 163 -8.01 20.80 3.55
CA LEU A 163 -6.63 20.32 3.65
C LEU A 163 -5.96 20.27 2.28
N ASP A 164 -6.69 19.87 1.24
CA ASP A 164 -6.17 19.84 -0.14
C ASP A 164 -5.78 21.23 -0.61
N LYS A 165 -6.66 22.22 -0.40
CA LYS A 165 -6.38 23.62 -0.73
C LYS A 165 -5.17 24.14 0.04
N TYR A 166 -5.12 23.89 1.35
CA TYR A 166 -4.00 24.31 2.18
C TYR A 166 -2.68 23.67 1.71
N ALA A 167 -2.70 22.37 1.42
CA ALA A 167 -1.53 21.66 0.93
C ALA A 167 -1.03 22.20 -0.42
N ASP A 168 -1.93 22.52 -1.35
CA ASP A 168 -1.56 23.08 -2.66
C ASP A 168 -0.97 24.49 -2.55
N GLU A 169 -1.39 25.28 -1.56
CA GLU A 169 -0.90 26.65 -1.33
C GLU A 169 0.44 26.70 -0.56
N HIS A 170 0.63 25.77 0.39
CA HIS A 170 1.72 25.86 1.38
C HIS A 170 2.79 24.78 1.23
N SER A 171 2.51 23.66 0.53
CA SER A 171 3.52 22.63 0.30
C SER A 171 4.52 23.06 -0.77
N LYS A 172 5.75 22.54 -0.68
CA LYS A 172 6.68 22.64 -1.80
C LYS A 172 6.05 22.02 -3.04
N ARG A 173 6.20 22.66 -4.21
CA ARG A 173 5.69 22.16 -5.49
C ARG A 173 6.53 20.96 -5.96
N LEU A 174 6.54 19.90 -5.18
CA LEU A 174 7.14 18.64 -5.55
C LEU A 174 6.13 17.80 -6.32
N LYS A 175 6.64 16.97 -7.21
CA LYS A 175 5.80 16.10 -8.03
C LYS A 175 5.12 15.06 -7.15
N LYS A 176 3.79 15.05 -7.16
CA LYS A 176 2.98 13.98 -6.58
C LYS A 176 3.03 12.79 -7.52
N ILE A 177 3.36 11.61 -7.02
CA ILE A 177 3.40 10.36 -7.79
C ILE A 177 2.58 9.32 -7.04
N PRO A 178 1.30 9.17 -7.41
CA PRO A 178 0.44 8.14 -6.85
C PRO A 178 0.98 6.73 -7.10
N ILE A 179 0.66 5.80 -6.21
CA ILE A 179 1.16 4.43 -6.28
C ILE A 179 0.80 3.74 -7.61
N ASN A 180 -0.41 3.94 -8.13
CA ASN A 180 -0.83 3.37 -9.40
C ASN A 180 0.02 3.89 -10.58
N GLU A 181 0.36 5.17 -10.59
CA GLU A 181 1.23 5.77 -11.62
C GLU A 181 2.66 5.25 -11.52
N LYS A 182 3.18 5.12 -10.30
CA LYS A 182 4.55 4.62 -10.09
C LYS A 182 4.66 3.15 -10.43
N LEU A 183 3.74 2.34 -9.94
CA LEU A 183 3.73 0.90 -10.18
C LEU A 183 3.54 0.57 -11.68
N ASP A 184 2.66 1.30 -12.38
CA ASP A 184 2.48 1.14 -13.83
C ASP A 184 3.79 1.41 -14.59
N LYS A 185 4.50 2.49 -14.24
CA LYS A 185 5.81 2.79 -14.84
C LYS A 185 6.85 1.72 -14.54
N ASP A 186 6.92 1.25 -13.30
CA ASP A 186 7.91 0.26 -12.89
C ASP A 186 7.64 -1.10 -13.56
N ILE A 187 6.40 -1.51 -13.69
CA ILE A 187 6.02 -2.73 -14.43
C ILE A 187 6.37 -2.61 -15.93
N GLN A 188 6.14 -1.44 -16.53
CA GLN A 188 6.54 -1.21 -17.93
C GLN A 188 8.06 -1.23 -18.11
N GLU A 189 8.82 -0.67 -17.16
CA GLU A 189 10.27 -0.72 -17.15
C GLU A 189 10.79 -2.15 -17.01
N CYS A 190 10.24 -2.94 -16.08
CA CYS A 190 10.54 -4.36 -15.95
C CYS A 190 10.31 -5.11 -17.27
N ARG A 191 9.15 -4.89 -17.94
CA ARG A 191 8.86 -5.52 -19.23
C ARG A 191 9.88 -5.15 -20.30
N LYS A 192 10.26 -3.87 -20.36
CA LYS A 192 11.27 -3.39 -21.31
C LYS A 192 12.61 -4.08 -21.06
N LEU A 193 13.09 -4.13 -19.84
CA LEU A 193 14.35 -4.80 -19.46
C LEU A 193 14.35 -6.28 -19.86
N LEU A 194 13.27 -7.02 -19.54
CA LEU A 194 13.13 -8.42 -19.92
C LEU A 194 13.17 -8.61 -21.44
N THR A 195 12.39 -7.81 -22.16
CA THR A 195 12.30 -7.91 -23.61
C THR A 195 13.63 -7.62 -24.28
N GLU A 196 14.36 -6.59 -23.83
CA GLU A 196 15.67 -6.22 -24.35
C GLU A 196 16.70 -7.32 -24.05
N SER A 197 16.71 -7.87 -22.83
CA SER A 197 17.58 -8.98 -22.46
C SER A 197 17.30 -10.24 -23.28
N PHE A 198 16.04 -10.68 -23.34
CA PHE A 198 15.67 -11.87 -24.10
C PHE A 198 16.02 -11.76 -25.59
N ARG A 199 15.78 -10.60 -26.20
CA ARG A 199 16.14 -10.36 -27.60
C ARG A 199 17.65 -10.37 -27.86
N MET A 200 18.42 -9.82 -26.93
CA MET A 200 19.86 -9.75 -27.06
C MET A 200 20.49 -11.15 -27.08
N TRP A 201 20.00 -12.04 -26.24
CA TRP A 201 20.59 -13.36 -26.04
C TRP A 201 19.92 -14.47 -26.87
N ASN A 202 18.65 -14.30 -27.26
CA ASN A 202 17.88 -15.31 -27.97
C ASN A 202 17.47 -14.81 -29.37
N THR A 203 18.45 -14.46 -30.19
CA THR A 203 18.28 -13.78 -31.48
C THR A 203 17.54 -14.61 -32.55
N LYS A 204 17.39 -15.93 -32.34
CA LYS A 204 16.70 -16.84 -33.22
C LYS A 204 15.21 -16.96 -32.93
N GLU A 205 14.77 -16.51 -31.80
CA GLU A 205 13.37 -16.62 -31.37
C GLU A 205 12.49 -15.56 -32.03
N ASP A 206 11.22 -15.89 -32.20
CA ASP A 206 10.24 -14.96 -32.75
C ASP A 206 9.94 -13.85 -31.77
N ILE A 207 9.66 -12.65 -32.28
CA ILE A 207 9.37 -11.49 -31.44
C ILE A 207 8.08 -11.66 -30.62
N ASP A 208 7.08 -12.33 -31.17
CA ASP A 208 5.82 -12.57 -30.46
C ASP A 208 6.03 -13.58 -29.32
N LEU A 209 6.91 -14.58 -29.51
CA LEU A 209 7.29 -15.52 -28.47
C LEU A 209 8.13 -14.86 -27.36
N ILE A 210 9.04 -13.93 -27.75
CA ILE A 210 9.80 -13.13 -26.79
C ILE A 210 8.88 -12.24 -25.95
N ASP A 211 7.89 -11.59 -26.57
CA ASP A 211 6.91 -10.78 -25.86
C ASP A 211 6.07 -11.61 -24.88
N GLU A 212 5.61 -12.78 -25.32
CA GLU A 212 4.90 -13.73 -24.46
C GLU A 212 5.75 -14.19 -23.29
N GLY A 213 7.01 -14.57 -23.54
CA GLY A 213 7.93 -15.02 -22.50
C GLY A 213 8.24 -13.93 -21.47
N ALA A 214 8.48 -12.69 -21.93
CA ALA A 214 8.69 -11.55 -21.02
C ALA A 214 7.46 -11.27 -20.16
N GLN A 215 6.26 -11.35 -20.76
CA GLN A 215 5.02 -11.18 -20.03
C GLN A 215 4.82 -12.27 -18.98
N LYS A 216 4.96 -13.55 -19.36
CA LYS A 216 4.78 -14.68 -18.44
C LYS A 216 5.78 -14.64 -17.27
N LEU A 217 7.04 -14.29 -17.53
CA LEU A 217 8.04 -14.15 -16.47
C LEU A 217 7.65 -13.04 -15.50
N LEU A 218 7.27 -11.87 -16.01
CA LEU A 218 6.86 -10.75 -15.16
C LEU A 218 5.59 -11.05 -14.37
N ASP A 219 4.61 -11.73 -14.96
CA ASP A 219 3.40 -12.18 -14.27
C ASP A 219 3.74 -13.10 -13.08
N ARG A 220 4.68 -14.02 -13.24
CA ARG A 220 5.15 -14.91 -12.17
C ARG A 220 5.87 -14.15 -11.06
N LEU A 221 6.72 -13.18 -11.43
CA LEU A 221 7.43 -12.36 -10.44
C LEU A 221 6.47 -11.49 -9.61
N VAL A 222 5.50 -10.87 -10.26
CA VAL A 222 4.46 -10.08 -9.57
C VAL A 222 3.62 -10.98 -8.66
N PHE A 223 3.22 -12.17 -9.14
CA PHE A 223 2.51 -13.14 -8.30
C PHE A 223 3.31 -13.49 -7.05
N LEU A 224 4.60 -13.83 -7.22
CA LEU A 224 5.47 -14.16 -6.08
C LEU A 224 5.59 -12.99 -5.10
N ARG A 225 5.76 -11.77 -5.58
CA ARG A 225 5.81 -10.59 -4.72
C ARG A 225 4.53 -10.42 -3.91
N VAL A 226 3.36 -10.58 -4.56
CA VAL A 226 2.05 -10.54 -3.87
C VAL A 226 1.93 -11.67 -2.85
N ALA A 227 2.34 -12.89 -3.22
CA ALA A 227 2.26 -14.06 -2.35
C ALA A 227 3.18 -13.94 -1.12
N GLU A 228 4.41 -13.44 -1.31
CA GLU A 228 5.36 -13.15 -0.24
C GLU A 228 4.82 -12.13 0.76
N ASP A 229 4.38 -10.96 0.27
CA ASP A 229 3.89 -9.89 1.15
C ASP A 229 2.59 -10.27 1.86
N ARG A 230 1.79 -11.18 1.28
CA ARG A 230 0.59 -11.75 1.92
C ARG A 230 0.90 -12.94 2.84
N GLY A 231 2.16 -13.35 2.96
CA GLY A 231 2.58 -14.47 3.79
C GLY A 231 2.05 -15.83 3.31
N ILE A 232 1.76 -15.97 2.01
CA ILE A 232 1.36 -17.23 1.34
C ILE A 232 2.61 -18.00 0.98
N GLU A 233 3.63 -17.33 0.42
CA GLU A 233 4.94 -17.87 0.10
C GLU A 233 6.02 -17.25 1.00
N PRO A 234 7.13 -17.96 1.26
CA PRO A 234 8.31 -17.37 1.91
C PRO A 234 8.92 -16.28 1.02
N HIS A 235 9.78 -15.41 1.60
CA HIS A 235 10.44 -14.32 0.87
C HIS A 235 11.50 -14.81 -0.12
N THR A 236 11.11 -15.64 -1.07
CA THR A 236 11.96 -16.33 -2.04
C THR A 236 12.72 -15.37 -2.94
N LEU A 237 12.04 -14.34 -3.50
CA LEU A 237 12.70 -13.38 -4.40
C LEU A 237 13.76 -12.56 -3.66
N LYS A 238 13.46 -12.18 -2.42
CA LYS A 238 14.39 -11.41 -1.59
C LYS A 238 15.60 -12.22 -1.16
N GLU A 239 15.42 -13.49 -0.89
CA GLU A 239 16.50 -14.42 -0.56
C GLU A 239 17.39 -14.67 -1.78
N LEU A 240 16.80 -14.94 -2.95
CA LEU A 240 17.55 -15.08 -4.20
C LEU A 240 18.39 -13.84 -4.51
N SER A 241 17.86 -12.63 -4.32
CA SER A 241 18.59 -11.39 -4.53
C SER A 241 19.71 -11.17 -3.49
N ARG A 242 19.55 -11.61 -2.23
CA ARG A 242 20.53 -11.44 -1.14
C ARG A 242 21.63 -12.47 -1.14
N ASP A 243 21.33 -13.73 -1.32
CA ASP A 243 22.30 -14.83 -1.27
C ASP A 243 23.32 -14.71 -2.38
N LEU A 244 22.94 -14.16 -3.52
CA LEU A 244 23.81 -13.95 -4.67
C LEU A 244 24.66 -12.68 -4.52
N GLY A 245 24.19 -11.69 -3.76
CA GLY A 245 24.98 -10.51 -3.38
C GLY A 245 26.21 -10.84 -2.53
N SER A 246 26.18 -11.91 -1.74
CA SER A 246 27.28 -12.38 -0.91
C SER A 246 28.27 -13.29 -1.65
N GLN A 247 27.86 -13.87 -2.80
CA GLN A 247 28.70 -14.76 -3.63
C GLN A 247 29.14 -14.11 -4.95
N ARG A 248 29.19 -12.80 -5.03
CA ARG A 248 29.38 -11.96 -6.24
C ARG A 248 30.56 -12.33 -7.16
N GLU A 249 31.42 -13.21 -6.78
CA GLU A 249 32.61 -13.56 -7.58
C GLU A 249 32.56 -14.91 -8.31
N LYS A 250 31.60 -15.80 -8.05
CA LYS A 250 31.72 -17.18 -8.57
C LYS A 250 30.70 -17.63 -9.61
N ASN A 251 29.44 -17.16 -9.66
CA ASN A 251 28.47 -17.68 -10.66
C ASN A 251 27.31 -16.72 -10.95
N LYS A 252 27.47 -15.85 -11.94
CA LYS A 252 26.39 -14.94 -12.39
C LYS A 252 25.20 -15.63 -13.10
N LYS A 253 25.29 -16.95 -13.35
CA LYS A 253 24.23 -17.71 -14.00
C LYS A 253 23.10 -18.20 -13.06
N ASP A 254 23.28 -18.01 -11.76
CA ASP A 254 22.48 -18.78 -10.78
C ASP A 254 21.11 -18.19 -10.43
N VAL A 255 20.86 -16.86 -10.58
CA VAL A 255 19.57 -16.23 -10.23
C VAL A 255 18.46 -16.71 -11.13
N TYR A 256 18.66 -16.60 -12.43
CA TYR A 256 17.65 -16.97 -13.42
C TYR A 256 17.35 -18.48 -13.38
N GLN A 257 18.39 -19.31 -13.24
CA GLN A 257 18.21 -20.75 -13.12
C GLN A 257 17.53 -21.15 -11.80
N ALA A 258 17.90 -20.51 -10.69
CA ALA A 258 17.24 -20.73 -9.40
C ALA A 258 15.77 -20.34 -9.46
N LEU A 259 15.46 -19.23 -10.13
CA LEU A 259 14.10 -18.74 -10.32
C LEU A 259 13.26 -19.68 -11.19
N THR A 260 13.80 -20.14 -12.33
CA THR A 260 13.12 -21.11 -13.21
C THR A 260 12.90 -22.46 -12.51
N SER A 261 13.86 -22.91 -11.70
CA SER A 261 13.69 -24.11 -10.87
C SER A 261 12.55 -23.91 -9.85
N LYS A 262 12.48 -22.74 -9.21
CA LYS A 262 11.37 -22.42 -8.29
C LYS A 262 10.01 -22.42 -8.99
N PHE A 263 9.93 -21.99 -10.24
CA PHE A 263 8.68 -22.04 -11.00
C PHE A 263 8.20 -23.49 -11.23
N ARG A 264 9.11 -24.47 -11.34
CA ARG A 264 8.72 -25.88 -11.44
C ARG A 264 8.14 -26.41 -10.13
N GLU A 265 8.73 -26.04 -8.99
CA GLU A 265 8.16 -26.34 -7.67
C GLU A 265 6.77 -25.71 -7.50
N LEU A 266 6.59 -24.47 -7.93
CA LEU A 266 5.30 -23.76 -7.82
C LEU A 266 4.24 -24.32 -8.77
N ASP A 267 4.65 -24.84 -9.94
CA ASP A 267 3.75 -25.53 -10.86
C ASP A 267 3.15 -26.79 -10.20
N ASP A 268 4.00 -27.57 -9.54
CA ASP A 268 3.57 -28.76 -8.78
C ASP A 268 2.60 -28.40 -7.63
N ILE A 269 2.81 -27.27 -6.98
CA ILE A 269 1.98 -26.81 -5.85
C ILE A 269 0.64 -26.24 -6.32
N TYR A 270 0.70 -25.29 -7.28
CA TYR A 270 -0.47 -24.52 -7.69
C TYR A 270 -1.24 -25.13 -8.87
N ASN A 271 -0.60 -26.01 -9.65
CA ASN A 271 -1.15 -26.66 -10.83
C ASN A 271 -1.96 -25.68 -11.72
N SER A 272 -1.32 -24.56 -12.08
CA SER A 272 -1.97 -23.42 -12.74
C SER A 272 -1.29 -23.09 -14.06
N ASN A 273 -2.04 -22.57 -15.02
CA ASN A 273 -1.49 -22.06 -16.30
C ASN A 273 -0.42 -20.96 -16.11
N LEU A 274 -0.37 -20.32 -14.97
CA LEU A 274 0.63 -19.29 -14.66
C LEU A 274 2.04 -19.88 -14.63
N PHE A 275 2.21 -21.04 -13.96
CA PHE A 275 3.50 -21.70 -13.80
C PHE A 275 3.76 -22.83 -14.81
N SER A 276 2.84 -23.11 -15.73
CA SER A 276 3.03 -24.13 -16.78
C SER A 276 4.32 -23.85 -17.57
N GLU A 277 5.07 -24.92 -17.92
CA GLU A 277 6.36 -24.82 -18.63
C GLU A 277 6.26 -23.91 -19.86
N HIS A 278 7.26 -23.04 -20.06
CA HIS A 278 7.33 -22.14 -21.19
C HIS A 278 8.75 -22.10 -21.76
N PRO A 279 8.96 -21.92 -23.09
CA PRO A 279 10.26 -21.86 -23.72
C PRO A 279 11.26 -20.89 -23.07
N PHE A 280 10.80 -19.76 -22.50
CA PHE A 280 11.69 -18.79 -21.86
C PHE A 280 12.51 -19.40 -20.70
N GLU A 281 12.04 -20.45 -20.05
CA GLU A 281 12.76 -21.10 -18.96
C GLU A 281 14.09 -21.76 -19.40
N LYS A 282 14.26 -21.95 -20.71
CA LYS A 282 15.46 -22.53 -21.34
C LYS A 282 16.29 -21.48 -22.09
N TRP A 283 15.83 -20.22 -22.09
CA TRP A 283 16.52 -19.14 -22.77
C TRP A 283 17.74 -18.66 -21.98
N GLU A 284 18.67 -18.04 -22.71
CA GLU A 284 19.76 -17.30 -22.06
C GLU A 284 19.24 -15.93 -21.62
N GLU A 285 19.60 -15.53 -20.40
CA GLU A 285 19.25 -14.26 -19.83
C GLU A 285 20.46 -13.67 -19.10
N HIS A 286 20.54 -12.36 -19.08
CA HIS A 286 21.57 -11.68 -18.30
C HIS A 286 21.09 -11.48 -16.87
N ASN A 287 21.70 -12.18 -15.92
CA ASN A 287 21.29 -12.17 -14.49
C ASN A 287 21.11 -10.76 -13.90
N GLN A 288 21.87 -9.78 -14.39
CA GLN A 288 21.74 -8.39 -13.95
C GLN A 288 20.35 -7.82 -14.23
N SER A 289 19.73 -8.18 -15.36
CA SER A 289 18.37 -7.72 -15.69
C SER A 289 17.33 -8.34 -14.74
N THR A 290 17.48 -9.62 -14.41
CA THR A 290 16.59 -10.29 -13.44
C THR A 290 16.73 -9.71 -12.03
N GLU A 291 17.98 -9.45 -11.57
CA GLU A 291 18.23 -8.80 -10.28
C GLU A 291 17.61 -7.40 -10.23
N GLU A 292 17.83 -6.59 -11.27
CA GLU A 292 17.28 -5.23 -11.36
C GLU A 292 15.76 -5.22 -11.32
N ILE A 293 15.10 -6.16 -12.00
CA ILE A 293 13.64 -6.31 -11.98
C ILE A 293 13.15 -6.68 -10.58
N ILE A 294 13.82 -7.61 -9.92
CA ILE A 294 13.49 -7.96 -8.53
C ILE A 294 13.61 -6.71 -7.64
N GLU A 295 14.68 -5.93 -7.76
CA GLU A 295 14.86 -4.69 -7.00
C GLU A 295 13.75 -3.67 -7.30
N ILE A 296 13.37 -3.49 -8.56
CA ILE A 296 12.26 -2.60 -8.95
C ILE A 296 10.95 -3.05 -8.29
N LEU A 297 10.65 -4.35 -8.24
CA LEU A 297 9.44 -4.90 -7.63
C LEU A 297 9.42 -4.77 -6.10
N TYR A 298 10.55 -4.55 -5.43
CA TYR A 298 10.58 -4.18 -4.01
C TYR A 298 10.46 -2.68 -3.79
N GLY A 299 10.76 -1.88 -4.80
CA GLY A 299 10.84 -0.43 -4.71
C GLY A 299 12.16 0.06 -4.10
N LYS A 300 12.22 1.35 -3.79
CA LYS A 300 13.42 2.00 -3.29
C LYS A 300 13.32 2.23 -1.79
N PRO A 301 14.02 1.47 -0.93
CA PRO A 301 13.94 1.60 0.52
C PRO A 301 14.16 3.04 1.00
N GLY A 302 13.27 3.52 1.88
CA GLY A 302 13.30 4.87 2.46
C GLY A 302 12.77 5.99 1.58
N TYR A 303 12.42 5.70 0.30
CA TYR A 303 11.74 6.63 -0.61
C TYR A 303 10.34 6.13 -0.93
N TYR A 304 10.26 4.98 -1.55
CA TYR A 304 9.02 4.23 -1.79
C TYR A 304 9.41 2.74 -1.80
N ASP A 305 8.80 1.96 -0.98
CA ASP A 305 8.90 0.51 -0.97
C ASP A 305 7.50 -0.05 -1.11
N TYR A 306 7.36 -1.00 -2.03
CA TYR A 306 6.09 -1.63 -2.28
C TYR A 306 5.74 -2.63 -1.19
N ASP A 307 4.50 -2.55 -0.71
CA ASP A 307 3.86 -3.56 0.12
C ASP A 307 2.60 -4.06 -0.60
N PHE A 308 2.76 -5.14 -1.35
CA PHE A 308 1.67 -5.70 -2.14
C PHE A 308 0.53 -6.27 -1.28
N SER A 309 0.72 -6.46 0.02
CA SER A 309 -0.38 -6.79 0.93
C SER A 309 -1.26 -5.59 1.23
N ALA A 310 -0.65 -4.38 1.19
CA ALA A 310 -1.33 -3.11 1.44
C ALA A 310 -2.00 -2.53 0.20
N ILE A 311 -1.40 -2.73 -0.99
CA ILE A 311 -1.91 -2.17 -2.24
C ILE A 311 -3.32 -2.69 -2.52
N PRO A 312 -4.31 -1.81 -2.71
CA PRO A 312 -5.67 -2.20 -3.04
C PRO A 312 -5.74 -3.03 -4.34
N SER A 313 -6.65 -4.00 -4.38
CA SER A 313 -6.79 -4.91 -5.53
C SER A 313 -7.23 -4.21 -6.81
N ASP A 314 -7.97 -3.11 -6.71
CA ASP A 314 -8.36 -2.26 -7.84
C ASP A 314 -7.18 -1.49 -8.43
N VAL A 315 -6.24 -1.04 -7.60
CA VAL A 315 -4.97 -0.43 -8.05
C VAL A 315 -4.16 -1.47 -8.84
N LEU A 316 -3.98 -2.68 -8.28
CA LEU A 316 -3.28 -3.76 -8.98
C LEU A 316 -3.99 -4.15 -10.29
N GLY A 317 -5.33 -4.27 -10.25
CA GLY A 317 -6.14 -4.56 -11.43
C GLY A 317 -5.99 -3.50 -12.52
N GLY A 318 -6.02 -2.22 -12.16
CA GLY A 318 -5.84 -1.11 -13.09
C GLY A 318 -4.44 -1.08 -13.73
N VAL A 319 -3.39 -1.36 -12.96
CA VAL A 319 -2.01 -1.48 -13.47
C VAL A 319 -1.92 -2.66 -14.44
N TYR A 320 -2.48 -3.82 -14.08
CA TYR A 320 -2.52 -5.00 -14.95
C TYR A 320 -3.28 -4.75 -16.26
N GLU A 321 -4.44 -4.08 -16.19
CA GLU A 321 -5.20 -3.67 -17.37
C GLU A 321 -4.38 -2.79 -18.32
N ASN A 322 -3.66 -1.81 -17.77
CA ASN A 322 -2.77 -0.96 -18.56
C ASN A 322 -1.62 -1.75 -19.17
N TYR A 323 -0.97 -2.59 -18.36
CA TYR A 323 0.16 -3.42 -18.77
C TYR A 323 -0.19 -4.39 -19.91
N LEU A 324 -1.30 -5.13 -19.82
CA LEU A 324 -1.75 -6.04 -20.85
C LEU A 324 -2.16 -5.34 -22.17
N GLY A 325 -2.49 -4.05 -22.09
CA GLY A 325 -2.80 -3.23 -23.25
C GLY A 325 -1.59 -2.81 -24.10
N HIS A 326 -0.36 -3.13 -23.68
CA HIS A 326 0.84 -2.80 -24.42
C HIS A 326 1.34 -3.98 -25.25
N ARG A 327 1.78 -3.72 -26.47
CA ARG A 327 2.36 -4.70 -27.39
C ARG A 327 3.70 -4.24 -27.93
N LEU A 328 4.59 -5.19 -28.16
CA LEU A 328 5.83 -4.94 -28.88
C LEU A 328 5.55 -4.74 -30.38
N GLU A 329 6.04 -3.65 -30.94
CA GLU A 329 6.01 -3.39 -32.37
C GLU A 329 7.41 -3.40 -32.97
N LYS A 330 7.55 -4.02 -34.16
CA LYS A 330 8.79 -3.93 -34.95
C LYS A 330 8.96 -2.50 -35.44
N SER A 331 9.97 -1.79 -34.98
CA SER A 331 10.39 -0.49 -35.46
C SER A 331 11.67 -0.64 -36.30
N LYS A 332 11.86 0.24 -37.31
CA LYS A 332 13.11 0.32 -38.07
C LYS A 332 14.36 0.62 -37.22
N LYS A 333 14.20 1.13 -36.00
CA LYS A 333 15.27 1.48 -35.05
C LYS A 333 15.35 0.59 -33.82
N GLY A 334 14.55 -0.49 -33.75
CA GLY A 334 14.49 -1.35 -32.57
C GLY A 334 13.05 -1.80 -32.26
N THR A 335 12.81 -2.28 -31.05
CA THR A 335 11.47 -2.63 -30.58
C THR A 335 10.91 -1.46 -29.79
N ALA A 336 9.67 -1.09 -30.07
CA ALA A 336 8.93 -0.09 -29.30
C ALA A 336 7.69 -0.77 -28.68
N VAL A 337 7.37 -0.39 -27.45
CA VAL A 337 6.11 -0.80 -26.80
C VAL A 337 5.04 0.22 -27.21
N SER A 338 3.97 -0.26 -27.87
CA SER A 338 2.85 0.60 -28.26
C SER A 338 1.57 0.22 -27.53
N LYS A 339 0.65 1.18 -27.35
CA LYS A 339 -0.69 0.93 -26.80
C LYS A 339 -1.59 0.36 -27.88
N ASP A 340 -2.03 -0.89 -27.73
CA ASP A 340 -3.02 -1.50 -28.60
C ASP A 340 -4.42 -1.47 -27.97
N ALA A 341 -5.12 -0.35 -28.18
CA ALA A 341 -6.49 -0.17 -27.73
C ALA A 341 -7.49 -1.17 -28.36
N LYS A 342 -7.16 -1.74 -29.52
CA LYS A 342 -8.00 -2.71 -30.21
C LYS A 342 -7.91 -4.09 -29.56
N LYS A 343 -6.71 -4.50 -29.15
CA LYS A 343 -6.48 -5.79 -28.47
C LYS A 343 -7.15 -5.84 -27.09
N ARG A 344 -7.15 -4.71 -26.35
CA ARG A 344 -7.89 -4.59 -25.07
C ARG A 344 -9.38 -4.85 -25.23
N LYS A 345 -9.96 -4.31 -26.31
CA LYS A 345 -11.38 -4.48 -26.64
C LYS A 345 -11.72 -5.91 -27.08
N GLU A 346 -10.85 -6.52 -27.87
CA GLU A 346 -11.01 -7.88 -28.37
C GLU A 346 -10.85 -8.95 -27.29
N GLN A 347 -9.98 -8.72 -26.31
CA GLN A 347 -9.72 -9.65 -25.20
C GLN A 347 -10.62 -9.43 -23.98
N GLY A 348 -11.43 -8.37 -23.98
CA GLY A 348 -12.33 -8.06 -22.86
C GLY A 348 -11.60 -7.77 -21.55
N ILE A 349 -10.35 -7.26 -21.62
CA ILE A 349 -9.51 -6.97 -20.46
C ILE A 349 -9.98 -5.65 -19.83
N TYR A 350 -10.93 -5.76 -18.92
CA TYR A 350 -11.42 -4.66 -18.11
C TYR A 350 -11.55 -5.12 -16.65
N TYR A 351 -10.89 -4.41 -15.76
CA TYR A 351 -11.07 -4.63 -14.34
C TYR A 351 -12.41 -4.05 -13.90
N THR A 352 -13.17 -4.82 -13.16
CA THR A 352 -14.48 -4.36 -12.65
C THR A 352 -14.25 -3.39 -11.50
N PRO A 353 -14.69 -2.12 -11.59
CA PRO A 353 -14.54 -1.15 -10.51
C PRO A 353 -15.10 -1.65 -9.19
N THR A 354 -14.44 -1.33 -8.07
CA THR A 354 -14.75 -1.82 -6.73
C THR A 354 -16.22 -1.59 -6.36
N PHE A 355 -16.79 -0.42 -6.67
CA PHE A 355 -18.20 -0.12 -6.35
C PHE A 355 -19.19 -1.06 -7.07
N ILE A 356 -18.84 -1.56 -8.27
CA ILE A 356 -19.65 -2.55 -8.99
C ILE A 356 -19.50 -3.92 -8.33
N VAL A 357 -18.28 -4.29 -7.94
CA VAL A 357 -18.01 -5.53 -7.20
C VAL A 357 -18.79 -5.54 -5.89
N ASP A 358 -18.73 -4.47 -5.12
CA ASP A 358 -19.45 -4.30 -3.86
C ASP A 358 -20.96 -4.42 -4.06
N TYR A 359 -21.49 -3.77 -5.10
CA TYR A 359 -22.91 -3.89 -5.45
C TYR A 359 -23.29 -5.35 -5.77
N ILE A 360 -22.50 -6.05 -6.58
CA ILE A 360 -22.75 -7.45 -6.95
C ILE A 360 -22.68 -8.34 -5.69
N VAL A 361 -21.63 -8.21 -4.90
CA VAL A 361 -21.42 -8.99 -3.67
C VAL A 361 -22.57 -8.76 -2.68
N LYS A 362 -22.91 -7.50 -2.43
CA LYS A 362 -24.01 -7.14 -1.51
C LYS A 362 -25.34 -7.71 -1.95
N ASN A 363 -25.67 -7.67 -3.23
CA ASN A 363 -26.98 -8.09 -3.71
C ASN A 363 -27.04 -9.62 -4.00
N ALA A 364 -25.92 -10.25 -4.33
CA ALA A 364 -25.89 -11.69 -4.62
C ALA A 364 -25.60 -12.55 -3.38
N LEU A 365 -24.67 -12.14 -2.52
CA LEU A 365 -24.23 -12.96 -1.39
C LEU A 365 -24.91 -12.63 -0.06
N SER A 366 -25.11 -11.35 0.26
CA SER A 366 -25.71 -10.97 1.56
C SER A 366 -27.06 -11.65 1.81
N PRO A 367 -28.00 -11.72 0.84
CA PRO A 367 -29.28 -12.40 1.07
C PRO A 367 -29.15 -13.90 1.34
N ILE A 368 -28.06 -14.54 0.86
CA ILE A 368 -27.78 -15.97 1.09
C ILE A 368 -27.14 -16.15 2.45
N LEU A 369 -26.17 -15.30 2.79
CA LEU A 369 -25.45 -15.35 4.07
C LEU A 369 -26.41 -15.05 5.23
N ASP A 370 -27.30 -14.06 5.10
CA ASP A 370 -28.30 -13.74 6.10
C ASP A 370 -29.24 -14.94 6.37
N LYS A 371 -29.65 -15.66 5.33
CA LYS A 371 -30.45 -16.91 5.48
C LYS A 371 -29.66 -18.03 6.16
N CYS A 372 -28.36 -18.19 5.83
CA CYS A 372 -27.51 -19.19 6.46
C CYS A 372 -27.24 -18.88 7.94
N PHE A 373 -27.01 -17.61 8.29
CA PHE A 373 -26.85 -17.19 9.68
C PHE A 373 -28.12 -17.41 10.51
N ILE A 374 -29.29 -17.08 9.97
CA ILE A 374 -30.57 -17.31 10.62
C ILE A 374 -30.80 -18.82 10.83
N SER A 375 -30.52 -19.67 9.83
CA SER A 375 -30.66 -21.12 9.96
C SER A 375 -29.68 -21.72 10.97
N ALA A 376 -28.45 -21.23 11.05
CA ALA A 376 -27.45 -21.68 12.03
C ALA A 376 -27.82 -21.29 13.47
N LEU A 377 -28.37 -20.07 13.67
CA LEU A 377 -28.91 -19.63 14.95
C LEU A 377 -30.11 -20.49 15.39
N PHE A 378 -31.00 -20.87 14.47
CA PHE A 378 -32.12 -21.78 14.78
C PHE A 378 -31.65 -23.19 15.09
N CYS A 379 -30.62 -23.73 14.42
CA CYS A 379 -30.05 -25.05 14.74
C CYS A 379 -29.40 -25.09 16.13
N HIS A 380 -28.71 -24.04 16.56
CA HIS A 380 -28.12 -23.96 17.90
C HIS A 380 -29.17 -23.86 19.03
N THR A 381 -30.29 -23.17 18.77
CA THR A 381 -31.37 -23.07 19.76
C THR A 381 -32.19 -24.36 19.90
N PHE A 382 -32.27 -25.20 18.88
CA PHE A 382 -32.96 -26.50 18.96
C PHE A 382 -32.12 -27.62 19.59
N SER A 383 -30.78 -27.55 19.50
CA SER A 383 -29.92 -28.56 20.16
C SER A 383 -29.85 -28.40 21.68
N SER A 384 -30.19 -27.25 22.23
CA SER A 384 -30.24 -27.03 23.68
C SER A 384 -31.58 -27.38 24.33
N CYS A 385 -32.62 -27.69 23.55
CA CYS A 385 -33.95 -28.13 24.06
C CYS A 385 -34.13 -29.66 24.10
N GLN A 386 -33.17 -30.46 23.65
CA GLN A 386 -33.26 -31.96 23.77
C GLN A 386 -32.38 -32.52 24.89
N ALA A 387 -31.80 -31.68 25.74
CA ALA A 387 -30.98 -32.09 26.89
C ALA A 387 -31.58 -31.56 28.22
N ALA A 388 -32.92 -31.50 28.37
CA ALA A 388 -33.59 -31.23 29.61
C ALA A 388 -34.67 -32.31 29.86
#